data_b1b6820976bd677070914529f7219999
#
_entry.id   b1b6820976bd677070914529f7219999
#
_cell.length_a   1.000
_cell.length_b   1.000
_cell.length_c   1.000
_cell.angle_alpha   90.00
_cell.angle_beta   90.00
_cell.angle_gamma   90.00
#
_symmetry.space_group_name_H-M   'P 1'
#
loop_
_entity.id
_entity.type
_entity.pdbx_description
1 polymer ?
#
loop_
_entity_poly.entity_id
_entity_poly.type
_entity_poly.pdbx_seq_one_letter_code
_entity_poly.pdbx_strand_id
1 'polypeptide(L)'
;MRIALAQMKMEQNMETNFQKSVRLICEAAEKNADLILFPEIQLTPFFPQYSGRDVSSYAMTLEHPYIKGICDSGRTNRIFASPNFYIEENGSRYDMSLLIDAEGKIIGKQKMVHIAQCESFYEQDYYTPAEDGFHVFDTKLGKIGIIVCFDRHYPESIRTEALRGAELILIPTANTTSEPSELFQWEIRVQAFQNSVNVAMCNRVGQEDEMEFSGESVVSDYNGNRVALAGNNEELLIAEIDLPEATKAREQKPYTSLRRTDLYV
;
A
#
# COMPACT_ATOMS: atom_id res chain seq x y z
N MET A 1 -2.09 -7.81 16.14
CA MET A 1 -1.04 -7.17 15.34
C MET A 1 -1.18 -5.66 15.42
N ARG A 2 -0.09 -4.95 15.60
CA ARG A 2 -0.07 -3.48 15.62
C ARG A 2 0.55 -2.96 14.31
N ILE A 3 -0.20 -2.17 13.54
CA ILE A 3 0.24 -1.62 12.26
C ILE A 3 0.44 -0.12 12.36
N ALA A 4 1.47 0.38 11.69
CA ALA A 4 1.76 1.80 11.51
C ALA A 4 1.54 2.19 10.05
N LEU A 5 0.88 3.31 9.80
CA LEU A 5 0.76 3.93 8.48
C LEU A 5 1.53 5.24 8.47
N ALA A 6 2.52 5.32 7.59
CA ALA A 6 3.39 6.48 7.45
C ALA A 6 2.76 7.53 6.51
N GLN A 7 1.72 8.24 6.98
CA GLN A 7 1.15 9.34 6.20
C GLN A 7 2.17 10.47 6.13
N MET A 8 2.88 10.58 5.02
CA MET A 8 3.99 11.51 4.88
C MET A 8 3.79 12.46 3.72
N LYS A 9 4.29 13.69 3.91
CA LYS A 9 4.47 14.69 2.86
C LYS A 9 5.75 14.37 2.11
N MET A 10 5.70 14.44 0.78
CA MET A 10 6.87 14.21 -0.06
C MET A 10 7.62 15.52 -0.30
N GLU A 11 8.94 15.42 -0.24
CA GLU A 11 9.85 16.48 -0.65
C GLU A 11 10.35 16.23 -2.07
N GLN A 12 10.83 17.27 -2.74
CA GLN A 12 11.37 17.14 -4.10
C GLN A 12 12.63 16.26 -4.17
N ASN A 13 13.33 16.08 -3.05
CA ASN A 13 14.58 15.34 -2.97
C ASN A 13 14.37 13.94 -2.41
N MET A 14 14.72 12.92 -3.19
CA MET A 14 14.60 11.51 -2.81
C MET A 14 15.38 11.16 -1.53
N GLU A 15 16.57 11.74 -1.32
CA GLU A 15 17.35 11.51 -0.09
C GLU A 15 16.59 11.99 1.15
N THR A 16 15.94 13.15 1.08
CA THR A 16 15.14 13.68 2.19
C THR A 16 13.98 12.75 2.52
N ASN A 17 13.27 12.24 1.50
CA ASN A 17 12.16 11.28 1.68
C ASN A 17 12.67 9.94 2.21
N PHE A 18 13.85 9.49 1.76
CA PHE A 18 14.50 8.29 2.29
C PHE A 18 14.84 8.43 3.78
N GLN A 19 15.48 9.53 4.18
CA GLN A 19 15.81 9.79 5.60
C GLN A 19 14.55 9.91 6.46
N LYS A 20 13.48 10.52 5.93
CA LYS A 20 12.17 10.56 6.58
C LYS A 20 11.61 9.15 6.76
N SER A 21 11.68 8.31 5.74
CA SER A 21 11.19 6.92 5.80
C SER A 21 11.95 6.10 6.86
N VAL A 22 13.28 6.22 6.92
CA VAL A 22 14.11 5.56 7.94
C VAL A 22 13.73 5.99 9.36
N ARG A 23 13.52 7.31 9.57
CA ARG A 23 13.07 7.84 10.86
C ARG A 23 11.68 7.31 11.24
N LEU A 24 10.73 7.24 10.31
CA LEU A 24 9.39 6.70 10.56
C LEU A 24 9.39 5.21 10.88
N ILE A 25 10.31 4.42 10.29
CA ILE A 25 10.51 3.01 10.68
C ILE A 25 10.96 2.91 12.14
N CYS A 26 11.92 3.74 12.55
CA CYS A 26 12.38 3.78 13.94
C CYS A 26 11.25 4.17 14.90
N GLU A 27 10.52 5.25 14.58
CA GLU A 27 9.39 5.71 15.39
C GLU A 27 8.27 4.68 15.50
N ALA A 28 7.94 3.96 14.41
CA ALA A 28 6.97 2.89 14.41
C ALA A 28 7.38 1.74 15.36
N ALA A 29 8.66 1.36 15.31
CA ALA A 29 9.21 0.33 16.20
C ALA A 29 9.18 0.77 17.68
N GLU A 30 9.53 2.03 17.99
CA GLU A 30 9.42 2.60 19.33
C GLU A 30 7.98 2.58 19.86
N LYS A 31 7.00 2.68 18.97
CA LYS A 31 5.57 2.54 19.29
C LYS A 31 5.09 1.07 19.27
N ASN A 32 6.00 0.11 19.22
CA ASN A 32 5.75 -1.33 19.17
C ASN A 32 4.87 -1.75 17.97
N ALA A 33 5.01 -1.13 16.82
CA ALA A 33 4.36 -1.62 15.61
C ALA A 33 5.08 -2.87 15.08
N ASP A 34 4.31 -3.84 14.62
CA ASP A 34 4.81 -5.07 13.97
C ASP A 34 5.14 -4.84 12.50
N LEU A 35 4.42 -3.90 11.86
CA LEU A 35 4.57 -3.55 10.44
C LEU A 35 4.33 -2.06 10.23
N ILE A 36 5.13 -1.45 9.34
CA ILE A 36 4.89 -0.10 8.82
C ILE A 36 4.55 -0.15 7.33
N LEU A 37 3.46 0.52 6.93
CA LEU A 37 3.03 0.73 5.55
C LEU A 37 3.36 2.16 5.13
N PHE A 38 3.92 2.32 3.95
CA PHE A 38 4.20 3.60 3.32
C PHE A 38 3.21 3.90 2.19
N PRO A 39 3.05 5.18 1.78
CA PRO A 39 2.23 5.53 0.63
C PRO A 39 2.89 5.17 -0.70
N GLU A 40 2.16 5.32 -1.78
CA GLU A 40 2.60 5.09 -3.15
C GLU A 40 3.80 5.98 -3.51
N ILE A 41 4.79 5.41 -4.23
CA ILE A 41 6.05 6.02 -4.68
C ILE A 41 6.69 6.98 -3.65
N GLN A 42 6.82 6.51 -2.42
CA GLN A 42 7.15 7.30 -1.22
C GLN A 42 8.47 8.08 -1.24
N LEU A 43 9.35 7.81 -2.19
CA LEU A 43 10.64 8.53 -2.28
C LEU A 43 10.62 9.69 -3.27
N THR A 44 9.61 9.79 -4.13
CA THR A 44 9.56 10.78 -5.21
C THR A 44 8.38 11.73 -5.06
N PRO A 45 8.44 12.94 -5.64
CA PRO A 45 7.24 13.67 -5.95
C PRO A 45 6.30 12.82 -6.79
N PHE A 46 5.00 13.13 -6.78
CA PHE A 46 4.03 12.45 -7.63
C PHE A 46 4.18 12.90 -9.08
N PHE A 47 5.16 12.31 -9.76
CA PHE A 47 5.47 12.65 -11.15
C PHE A 47 4.38 12.26 -12.17
N PRO A 48 3.47 11.27 -11.90
CA PRO A 48 2.39 10.94 -12.83
C PRO A 48 1.37 12.06 -13.05
N GLN A 49 1.42 13.15 -12.26
CA GLN A 49 0.61 14.35 -12.53
C GLN A 49 0.93 15.01 -13.87
N TYR A 50 2.03 14.67 -14.51
CA TYR A 50 2.49 15.24 -15.77
C TYR A 50 2.61 14.18 -16.85
N SER A 51 2.02 14.44 -18.03
CA SER A 51 2.17 13.54 -19.18
C SER A 51 3.57 13.64 -19.80
N GLY A 52 4.18 12.49 -20.10
CA GLY A 52 5.35 12.34 -20.98
C GLY A 52 6.64 13.00 -20.50
N ARG A 53 6.81 13.27 -19.20
CA ARG A 53 8.09 13.80 -18.67
C ARG A 53 9.15 12.72 -18.56
N ASP A 54 10.42 13.10 -18.75
CA ASP A 54 11.53 12.20 -18.42
C ASP A 54 11.70 12.15 -16.89
N VAL A 55 11.39 10.99 -16.34
CA VAL A 55 11.49 10.66 -14.91
C VAL A 55 12.45 9.49 -14.66
N SER A 56 13.32 9.21 -15.62
CA SER A 56 14.28 8.10 -15.55
C SER A 56 15.18 8.15 -14.32
N SER A 57 15.48 9.36 -13.83
CA SER A 57 16.28 9.56 -12.62
C SER A 57 15.60 9.11 -11.32
N TYR A 58 14.30 8.87 -11.32
CA TYR A 58 13.54 8.34 -10.18
C TYR A 58 13.49 6.81 -10.17
N ALA A 59 13.76 6.17 -11.31
CA ALA A 59 13.72 4.72 -11.41
C ALA A 59 14.89 4.09 -10.65
N MET A 60 14.58 3.08 -9.83
CA MET A 60 15.55 2.37 -9.01
C MET A 60 15.53 0.88 -9.32
N THR A 61 16.67 0.22 -9.26
CA THR A 61 16.71 -1.25 -9.18
C THR A 61 16.55 -1.71 -7.73
N LEU A 62 16.26 -2.99 -7.51
CA LEU A 62 16.14 -3.54 -6.14
C LEU A 62 17.44 -3.46 -5.33
N GLU A 63 18.59 -3.30 -6.01
CA GLU A 63 19.91 -3.13 -5.39
C GLU A 63 20.23 -1.68 -5.02
N HIS A 64 19.33 -0.75 -5.30
CA HIS A 64 19.54 0.67 -5.03
C HIS A 64 19.83 0.92 -3.53
N PRO A 65 20.78 1.83 -3.19
CA PRO A 65 21.15 2.09 -1.79
C PRO A 65 19.99 2.46 -0.88
N TYR A 66 18.98 3.18 -1.36
CA TYR A 66 17.81 3.54 -0.56
C TYR A 66 16.96 2.32 -0.19
N ILE A 67 16.76 1.39 -1.12
CA ILE A 67 16.01 0.15 -0.83
C ILE A 67 16.78 -0.69 0.19
N LYS A 68 18.10 -0.84 0.03
CA LYS A 68 18.97 -1.50 1.03
C LYS A 68 18.90 -0.81 2.38
N GLY A 69 18.91 0.52 2.41
CA GLY A 69 18.78 1.30 3.64
C GLY A 69 17.45 1.08 4.36
N ILE A 70 16.33 0.96 3.63
CA ILE A 70 15.02 0.58 4.20
C ILE A 70 15.06 -0.85 4.76
N CYS A 71 15.63 -1.80 4.02
CA CYS A 71 15.83 -3.18 4.50
C CYS A 71 16.67 -3.23 5.79
N ASP A 72 17.79 -2.48 5.82
CA ASP A 72 18.65 -2.40 6.99
C ASP A 72 17.97 -1.74 8.18
N SER A 73 17.13 -0.72 7.94
CA SER A 73 16.33 -0.07 8.97
C SER A 73 15.30 -1.04 9.55
N GLY A 74 14.55 -1.78 8.70
CA GLY A 74 13.62 -2.82 9.13
C GLY A 74 14.31 -3.87 10.01
N ARG A 75 15.48 -4.36 9.57
CA ARG A 75 16.29 -5.32 10.33
C ARG A 75 16.75 -4.77 11.68
N THR A 76 17.28 -3.55 11.70
CA THR A 76 17.82 -2.93 12.93
C THR A 76 16.72 -2.74 13.97
N ASN A 77 15.54 -2.34 13.53
CA ASN A 77 14.40 -2.07 14.38
C ASN A 77 13.49 -3.31 14.58
N ARG A 78 13.78 -4.43 13.90
CA ARG A 78 13.02 -5.68 13.98
C ARG A 78 11.53 -5.51 13.65
N ILE A 79 11.23 -4.71 12.64
CA ILE A 79 9.89 -4.40 12.18
C ILE A 79 9.73 -4.77 10.71
N PHE A 80 8.57 -5.29 10.32
CA PHE A 80 8.22 -5.45 8.93
C PHE A 80 7.98 -4.08 8.27
N ALA A 81 8.29 -3.95 6.99
CA ALA A 81 8.03 -2.74 6.22
C ALA A 81 7.41 -3.06 4.86
N SER A 82 6.42 -2.27 4.46
CA SER A 82 5.86 -2.31 3.12
C SER A 82 6.03 -0.94 2.46
N PRO A 83 7.22 -0.68 1.86
CA PRO A 83 7.46 0.49 1.04
C PRO A 83 6.95 0.28 -0.39
N ASN A 84 6.71 1.41 -1.09
CA ASN A 84 6.36 1.41 -2.50
C ASN A 84 7.28 2.34 -3.29
N PHE A 85 7.72 1.90 -4.47
CA PHE A 85 8.76 2.56 -5.25
C PHE A 85 8.51 2.47 -6.76
N TYR A 86 9.11 3.41 -7.50
CA TYR A 86 9.25 3.32 -8.96
C TYR A 86 10.47 2.45 -9.29
N ILE A 87 10.22 1.21 -9.71
CA ILE A 87 11.26 0.18 -9.91
C ILE A 87 11.48 -0.12 -11.38
N GLU A 88 12.75 -0.14 -11.80
CA GLU A 88 13.18 -0.68 -13.08
C GLU A 88 13.62 -2.13 -12.91
N GLU A 89 12.96 -3.04 -13.63
CA GLU A 89 13.26 -4.47 -13.65
C GLU A 89 13.14 -4.99 -15.09
N ASN A 90 14.21 -5.62 -15.62
CA ASN A 90 14.27 -6.19 -16.96
C ASN A 90 13.94 -5.20 -18.12
N GLY A 91 14.28 -3.93 -17.93
CA GLY A 91 14.06 -2.88 -18.94
C GLY A 91 12.65 -2.30 -18.94
N SER A 92 11.77 -2.75 -18.06
CA SER A 92 10.44 -2.19 -17.81
C SER A 92 10.40 -1.48 -16.47
N ARG A 93 9.48 -0.53 -16.30
CA ARG A 93 9.35 0.26 -15.08
C ARG A 93 7.97 0.06 -14.48
N TYR A 94 7.94 -0.08 -13.16
CA TYR A 94 6.74 -0.46 -12.42
C TYR A 94 6.56 0.43 -11.20
N ASP A 95 5.32 0.74 -10.89
CA ASP A 95 4.93 1.04 -9.53
C ASP A 95 4.91 -0.29 -8.76
N MET A 96 5.81 -0.43 -7.78
CA MET A 96 6.03 -1.69 -7.08
C MET A 96 6.11 -1.53 -5.57
N SER A 97 5.26 -2.26 -4.88
CA SER A 97 5.36 -2.43 -3.44
C SER A 97 6.25 -3.62 -3.09
N LEU A 98 7.03 -3.45 -2.04
CA LEU A 98 7.82 -4.53 -1.45
C LEU A 98 7.21 -4.92 -0.10
N LEU A 99 7.39 -6.19 0.29
CA LEU A 99 7.19 -6.64 1.65
C LEU A 99 8.54 -7.10 2.20
N ILE A 100 9.01 -6.41 3.23
CA ILE A 100 10.30 -6.63 3.89
C ILE A 100 10.03 -7.18 5.28
N ASP A 101 10.65 -8.29 5.64
CA ASP A 101 10.51 -8.90 6.97
C ASP A 101 11.39 -8.22 8.04
N ALA A 102 11.22 -8.64 9.29
CA ALA A 102 11.96 -8.10 10.43
C ALA A 102 13.46 -8.48 10.41
N GLU A 103 13.89 -9.35 9.51
CA GLU A 103 15.28 -9.68 9.24
C GLU A 103 15.87 -8.81 8.11
N GLY A 104 15.07 -7.90 7.53
CA GLY A 104 15.47 -7.01 6.44
C GLY A 104 15.49 -7.68 5.07
N LYS A 105 14.84 -8.83 4.92
CA LYS A 105 14.75 -9.55 3.66
C LYS A 105 13.49 -9.16 2.90
N ILE A 106 13.61 -8.89 1.61
CA ILE A 106 12.46 -8.75 0.71
C ILE A 106 11.84 -10.14 0.53
N ILE A 107 10.63 -10.33 1.06
CA ILE A 107 9.88 -11.59 1.03
C ILE A 107 8.70 -11.52 0.06
N GLY A 108 8.36 -10.34 -0.45
CA GLY A 108 7.28 -10.14 -1.40
C GLY A 108 7.50 -8.93 -2.29
N LYS A 109 6.96 -9.01 -3.50
CA LYS A 109 6.88 -7.92 -4.48
C LYS A 109 5.49 -7.93 -5.10
N GLN A 110 4.83 -6.76 -5.16
CA GLN A 110 3.58 -6.57 -5.87
C GLN A 110 3.70 -5.38 -6.79
N LYS A 111 3.58 -5.61 -8.07
CA LYS A 111 3.48 -4.57 -9.11
C LYS A 111 2.02 -4.14 -9.25
N MET A 112 1.78 -2.89 -9.58
CA MET A 112 0.46 -2.38 -9.91
C MET A 112 -0.08 -3.11 -11.16
N VAL A 113 -1.33 -3.56 -11.10
CA VAL A 113 -1.96 -4.37 -12.16
C VAL A 113 -2.76 -3.49 -13.11
N HIS A 114 -3.60 -2.59 -12.57
CA HIS A 114 -4.40 -1.65 -13.35
C HIS A 114 -3.76 -0.28 -13.27
N ILE A 115 -3.40 0.30 -14.42
CA ILE A 115 -2.68 1.58 -14.49
C ILE A 115 -3.65 2.66 -14.93
N ALA A 116 -3.79 3.71 -14.11
CA ALA A 116 -4.68 4.83 -14.42
C ALA A 116 -4.19 5.65 -15.62
N GLN A 117 -5.13 6.21 -16.38
CA GLN A 117 -4.86 7.18 -17.43
C GLN A 117 -6.00 8.17 -17.51
N CYS A 118 -5.87 9.26 -16.77
CA CYS A 118 -6.80 10.38 -16.78
C CYS A 118 -6.08 11.68 -16.44
N GLU A 119 -6.80 12.79 -16.45
CA GLU A 119 -6.20 14.09 -16.11
C GLU A 119 -5.54 14.05 -14.74
N SER A 120 -4.30 14.51 -14.67
CA SER A 120 -3.42 14.51 -13.48
C SER A 120 -2.99 13.12 -12.97
N PHE A 121 -3.37 12.04 -13.66
CA PHE A 121 -2.94 10.65 -13.39
C PHE A 121 -2.55 9.97 -14.70
N TYR A 122 -1.41 10.41 -15.28
CA TYR A 122 -0.86 9.90 -16.56
C TYR A 122 0.07 8.71 -16.30
N GLU A 123 -0.41 7.75 -15.52
CA GLU A 123 0.41 6.64 -15.02
C GLU A 123 0.87 5.69 -16.13
N GLN A 124 0.04 5.51 -17.19
CA GLN A 124 0.40 4.68 -18.35
C GLN A 124 1.60 5.23 -19.14
N ASP A 125 1.96 6.51 -18.97
CA ASP A 125 3.16 7.08 -19.57
C ASP A 125 4.44 6.56 -18.89
N TYR A 126 4.32 5.97 -17.67
CA TYR A 126 5.45 5.64 -16.80
C TYR A 126 5.50 4.19 -16.36
N TYR A 127 4.36 3.55 -16.11
CA TYR A 127 4.28 2.23 -15.51
C TYR A 127 3.89 1.17 -16.51
N THR A 128 4.56 0.03 -16.40
CA THR A 128 4.16 -1.21 -17.07
C THR A 128 3.21 -1.97 -16.15
N PRO A 129 2.04 -2.43 -16.61
CA PRO A 129 1.13 -3.23 -15.80
C PRO A 129 1.76 -4.58 -15.43
N ALA A 130 1.40 -5.10 -14.24
CA ALA A 130 1.81 -6.44 -13.85
C ALA A 130 1.16 -7.51 -14.74
N GLU A 131 1.96 -8.51 -15.14
CA GLU A 131 1.47 -9.65 -15.93
C GLU A 131 1.15 -10.88 -15.04
N ASP A 132 1.63 -10.89 -13.79
CA ASP A 132 1.52 -12.00 -12.85
C ASP A 132 0.37 -11.83 -11.83
N GLY A 133 -0.36 -10.72 -11.91
CA GLY A 133 -1.57 -10.44 -11.14
C GLY A 133 -1.28 -10.11 -9.65
N PHE A 134 -2.16 -10.59 -8.75
CA PHE A 134 -2.13 -10.25 -7.33
C PHE A 134 -1.53 -11.38 -6.50
N HIS A 135 -0.79 -11.05 -5.42
CA HIS A 135 -0.07 -12.03 -4.61
C HIS A 135 -0.40 -11.91 -3.12
N VAL A 136 -0.47 -13.04 -2.46
CA VAL A 136 -0.58 -13.14 -1.00
C VAL A 136 0.69 -13.78 -0.46
N PHE A 137 1.29 -13.15 0.54
CA PHE A 137 2.56 -13.55 1.12
C PHE A 137 2.33 -14.18 2.49
N ASP A 138 2.81 -15.41 2.67
CA ASP A 138 2.84 -16.08 3.97
C ASP A 138 3.97 -15.48 4.82
N THR A 139 3.61 -14.91 5.97
CA THR A 139 4.57 -14.26 6.87
C THR A 139 4.43 -14.75 8.30
N LYS A 140 5.39 -14.39 9.16
CA LYS A 140 5.29 -14.64 10.61
C LYS A 140 4.14 -13.86 11.27
N LEU A 141 3.64 -12.80 10.63
CA LEU A 141 2.52 -11.99 11.14
C LEU A 141 1.17 -12.57 10.73
N GLY A 142 1.11 -13.31 9.63
CA GLY A 142 -0.09 -13.84 8.98
C GLY A 142 0.01 -13.73 7.46
N LYS A 143 -1.11 -13.93 6.76
CA LYS A 143 -1.19 -13.84 5.30
C LYS A 143 -1.50 -12.42 4.88
N ILE A 144 -0.54 -11.77 4.22
CA ILE A 144 -0.60 -10.36 3.82
C ILE A 144 -0.68 -10.27 2.30
N GLY A 145 -1.69 -9.57 1.79
CA GLY A 145 -1.82 -9.15 0.41
C GLY A 145 -1.43 -7.67 0.22
N ILE A 146 -1.14 -7.27 -1.00
CA ILE A 146 -0.85 -5.88 -1.35
C ILE A 146 -1.59 -5.51 -2.62
N ILE A 147 -2.37 -4.44 -2.57
CA ILE A 147 -3.07 -3.83 -3.70
C ILE A 147 -2.50 -2.44 -3.90
N VAL A 148 -2.05 -2.09 -5.11
CA VAL A 148 -1.43 -0.78 -5.34
C VAL A 148 -2.46 0.21 -5.86
N CYS A 149 -2.70 1.26 -5.10
CA CYS A 149 -3.46 2.47 -5.42
C CYS A 149 -4.74 2.21 -6.24
N PHE A 150 -4.72 2.50 -7.55
CA PHE A 150 -5.84 2.39 -8.49
C PHE A 150 -6.45 0.97 -8.56
N ASP A 151 -5.67 -0.07 -8.30
CA ASP A 151 -6.14 -1.45 -8.22
C ASP A 151 -7.31 -1.64 -7.25
N ARG A 152 -7.43 -0.82 -6.20
CA ARG A 152 -8.49 -0.92 -5.18
C ARG A 152 -9.90 -0.68 -5.74
N HIS A 153 -10.01 0.10 -6.84
CA HIS A 153 -11.29 0.41 -7.48
C HIS A 153 -11.90 -0.80 -8.20
N TYR A 154 -11.13 -1.86 -8.38
CA TYR A 154 -11.57 -3.12 -8.96
C TYR A 154 -11.86 -4.12 -7.84
N PRO A 155 -13.14 -4.44 -7.56
CA PRO A 155 -13.49 -5.38 -6.48
C PRO A 155 -12.84 -6.74 -6.63
N GLU A 156 -12.46 -7.12 -7.84
CA GLU A 156 -11.73 -8.34 -8.18
C GLU A 156 -10.36 -8.40 -7.50
N SER A 157 -9.70 -7.27 -7.29
CA SER A 157 -8.37 -7.18 -6.71
C SER A 157 -8.38 -7.68 -5.26
N ILE A 158 -9.13 -7.02 -4.38
CA ILE A 158 -9.28 -7.42 -2.97
C ILE A 158 -9.92 -8.81 -2.87
N ARG A 159 -10.90 -9.12 -3.73
CA ARG A 159 -11.54 -10.43 -3.77
C ARG A 159 -10.55 -11.54 -4.09
N THR A 160 -9.67 -11.33 -5.07
CA THR A 160 -8.66 -12.32 -5.46
C THR A 160 -7.72 -12.64 -4.31
N GLU A 161 -7.21 -11.63 -3.62
CA GLU A 161 -6.31 -11.84 -2.49
C GLU A 161 -7.02 -12.48 -1.29
N ALA A 162 -8.26 -12.07 -0.99
CA ALA A 162 -9.06 -12.69 0.06
C ALA A 162 -9.34 -14.18 -0.23
N LEU A 163 -9.61 -14.55 -1.49
CA LEU A 163 -9.78 -15.94 -1.92
C LEU A 163 -8.48 -16.75 -1.82
N ARG A 164 -7.32 -16.11 -1.95
CA ARG A 164 -6.00 -16.71 -1.70
C ARG A 164 -5.64 -16.78 -0.22
N GLY A 165 -6.53 -16.30 0.65
CA GLY A 165 -6.42 -16.44 2.09
C GLY A 165 -5.83 -15.22 2.80
N ALA A 166 -5.69 -14.05 2.17
CA ALA A 166 -5.22 -12.84 2.83
C ALA A 166 -6.04 -12.53 4.09
N GLU A 167 -5.37 -12.17 5.17
CA GLU A 167 -5.93 -11.74 6.46
C GLU A 167 -5.83 -10.22 6.62
N LEU A 168 -4.85 -9.63 5.91
CA LEU A 168 -4.63 -8.18 5.79
C LEU A 168 -4.30 -7.85 4.34
N ILE A 169 -4.85 -6.74 3.86
CA ILE A 169 -4.49 -6.14 2.58
C ILE A 169 -3.91 -4.76 2.84
N LEU A 170 -2.72 -4.51 2.32
CA LEU A 170 -2.01 -3.24 2.38
C LEU A 170 -2.25 -2.47 1.07
N ILE A 171 -2.62 -1.20 1.17
CA ILE A 171 -2.89 -0.34 0.02
C ILE A 171 -2.06 0.95 0.15
N PRO A 172 -0.86 1.02 -0.47
CA PRO A 172 -0.23 2.31 -0.73
C PRO A 172 -1.05 3.09 -1.74
N THR A 173 -1.23 4.40 -1.54
CA THR A 173 -2.07 5.22 -2.44
C THR A 173 -1.61 6.68 -2.51
N ALA A 174 -2.13 7.40 -3.51
CA ALA A 174 -1.94 8.82 -3.75
C ALA A 174 -3.29 9.49 -4.08
N ASN A 175 -4.16 9.62 -3.06
CA ASN A 175 -5.47 10.26 -3.20
C ASN A 175 -5.38 11.76 -2.95
N THR A 176 -6.05 12.55 -3.79
CA THR A 176 -6.07 14.02 -3.72
C THR A 176 -7.29 14.55 -2.99
N THR A 177 -7.24 15.84 -2.62
CA THR A 177 -8.37 16.56 -2.02
C THR A 177 -9.51 16.80 -3.00
N SER A 178 -9.26 16.71 -4.32
CA SER A 178 -10.29 16.84 -5.36
C SER A 178 -11.08 15.55 -5.60
N GLU A 179 -10.62 14.42 -5.06
CA GLU A 179 -11.26 13.14 -5.19
C GLU A 179 -12.25 12.88 -4.03
N PRO A 180 -13.24 11.98 -4.21
CA PRO A 180 -14.28 11.75 -3.21
C PRO A 180 -13.78 10.88 -2.05
N SER A 181 -12.98 11.43 -1.14
CA SER A 181 -12.33 10.73 -0.03
C SER A 181 -13.28 9.88 0.81
N GLU A 182 -14.48 10.39 1.11
CA GLU A 182 -15.49 9.62 1.86
C GLU A 182 -15.90 8.34 1.11
N LEU A 183 -16.08 8.41 -0.21
CA LEU A 183 -16.42 7.24 -1.03
C LEU A 183 -15.25 6.23 -1.07
N PHE A 184 -14.01 6.71 -1.11
CA PHE A 184 -12.84 5.83 -1.07
C PHE A 184 -12.71 5.12 0.28
N GLN A 185 -13.02 5.79 1.39
CA GLN A 185 -13.12 5.13 2.70
C GLN A 185 -14.26 4.09 2.74
N TRP A 186 -15.41 4.41 2.16
CA TRP A 186 -16.52 3.45 2.04
C TRP A 186 -16.15 2.25 1.18
N GLU A 187 -15.52 2.49 0.04
CA GLU A 187 -15.09 1.46 -0.90
C GLU A 187 -14.26 0.36 -0.21
N ILE A 188 -13.18 0.73 0.49
CA ILE A 188 -12.34 -0.25 1.17
C ILE A 188 -13.03 -0.92 2.35
N ARG A 189 -13.88 -0.20 3.09
CA ARG A 189 -14.64 -0.74 4.22
C ARG A 189 -15.68 -1.75 3.77
N VAL A 190 -16.40 -1.47 2.69
CA VAL A 190 -17.37 -2.40 2.08
C VAL A 190 -16.66 -3.64 1.58
N GLN A 191 -15.52 -3.49 0.91
CA GLN A 191 -14.73 -4.63 0.44
C GLN A 191 -14.12 -5.44 1.59
N ALA A 192 -13.65 -4.80 2.66
CA ALA A 192 -13.20 -5.46 3.88
C ALA A 192 -14.30 -6.36 4.47
N PHE A 193 -15.53 -5.83 4.60
CA PHE A 193 -16.70 -6.58 5.07
C PHE A 193 -17.07 -7.75 4.14
N GLN A 194 -17.17 -7.49 2.83
CA GLN A 194 -17.61 -8.48 1.84
C GLN A 194 -16.62 -9.65 1.69
N ASN A 195 -15.35 -9.42 2.02
CA ASN A 195 -14.26 -10.38 1.90
C ASN A 195 -13.81 -10.94 3.25
N SER A 196 -14.32 -10.41 4.36
CA SER A 196 -13.85 -10.72 5.72
C SER A 196 -12.33 -10.64 5.82
N VAL A 197 -11.76 -9.47 5.50
CA VAL A 197 -10.32 -9.21 5.49
C VAL A 197 -10.05 -7.83 6.11
N ASN A 198 -8.96 -7.69 6.86
CA ASN A 198 -8.52 -6.37 7.32
C ASN A 198 -7.91 -5.60 6.15
N VAL A 199 -8.10 -4.28 6.10
CA VAL A 199 -7.54 -3.42 5.04
C VAL A 199 -6.89 -2.20 5.68
N ALA A 200 -5.66 -1.90 5.27
CA ALA A 200 -4.93 -0.71 5.67
C ALA A 200 -4.53 0.08 4.41
N MET A 201 -5.05 1.31 4.26
CA MET A 201 -4.74 2.21 3.15
C MET A 201 -3.92 3.39 3.66
N CYS A 202 -2.70 3.54 3.16
CA CYS A 202 -1.78 4.61 3.51
C CYS A 202 -1.66 5.59 2.36
N ASN A 203 -2.03 6.84 2.61
CA ASN A 203 -1.98 7.93 1.65
C ASN A 203 -0.81 8.87 1.93
N ARG A 204 -0.36 9.56 0.90
CA ARG A 204 0.49 10.74 1.03
C ARG A 204 -0.34 11.97 1.41
N VAL A 205 0.30 13.07 1.84
CA VAL A 205 -0.40 14.27 2.30
C VAL A 205 0.33 15.53 1.86
N GLY A 206 -0.43 16.61 1.66
CA GLY A 206 0.08 17.94 1.38
C GLY A 206 0.24 18.29 -0.08
N GLN A 207 0.73 19.49 -0.34
CA GLN A 207 0.83 20.06 -1.70
C GLN A 207 2.07 19.53 -2.42
N GLU A 208 1.89 19.06 -3.64
CA GLU A 208 2.94 18.68 -4.58
C GLU A 208 2.62 19.32 -5.94
N ASP A 209 3.25 20.43 -6.22
CA ASP A 209 2.99 21.28 -7.38
C ASP A 209 1.48 21.65 -7.50
N GLU A 210 0.75 21.11 -8.48
CA GLU A 210 -0.67 21.44 -8.70
C GLU A 210 -1.63 20.54 -7.95
N MET A 211 -1.14 19.40 -7.41
CA MET A 211 -1.97 18.44 -6.68
C MET A 211 -1.83 18.60 -5.17
N GLU A 212 -2.95 18.55 -4.47
CA GLU A 212 -2.99 18.49 -3.02
C GLU A 212 -3.50 17.12 -2.57
N PHE A 213 -2.66 16.39 -1.84
CA PHE A 213 -2.99 15.05 -1.34
C PHE A 213 -3.69 15.13 0.00
N SER A 214 -4.78 14.35 0.13
CA SER A 214 -5.74 14.48 1.24
C SER A 214 -5.23 13.93 2.57
N GLY A 215 -4.23 13.06 2.58
CA GLY A 215 -3.96 12.26 3.78
C GLY A 215 -5.09 11.26 4.03
N GLU A 216 -5.72 11.30 5.19
CA GLU A 216 -6.85 10.45 5.57
C GLU A 216 -6.57 8.95 5.42
N SER A 217 -5.34 8.54 5.69
CA SER A 217 -4.96 7.12 5.77
C SER A 217 -5.89 6.39 6.75
N VAL A 218 -6.32 5.18 6.38
CA VAL A 218 -7.38 4.50 7.12
C VAL A 218 -7.09 3.02 7.33
N VAL A 219 -7.49 2.50 8.48
CA VAL A 219 -7.49 1.07 8.78
C VAL A 219 -8.92 0.60 9.03
N SER A 220 -9.33 -0.45 8.33
CA SER A 220 -10.62 -1.12 8.49
C SER A 220 -10.42 -2.56 8.97
N ASP A 221 -11.26 -3.02 9.89
CA ASP A 221 -11.29 -4.43 10.25
C ASP A 221 -12.09 -5.27 9.25
N TYR A 222 -12.04 -6.58 9.42
CA TYR A 222 -12.74 -7.58 8.61
C TYR A 222 -14.29 -7.49 8.67
N ASN A 223 -14.85 -6.67 9.54
CA ASN A 223 -16.29 -6.36 9.61
C ASN A 223 -16.63 -5.02 8.91
N GLY A 224 -15.64 -4.34 8.32
CA GLY A 224 -15.83 -3.02 7.70
C GLY A 224 -15.89 -1.87 8.70
N ASN A 225 -15.57 -2.10 9.98
CA ASN A 225 -15.46 -1.02 10.95
C ASN A 225 -14.18 -0.22 10.71
N ARG A 226 -14.28 1.10 10.80
CA ARG A 226 -13.11 1.98 10.76
C ARG A 226 -12.39 1.91 12.11
N VAL A 227 -11.25 1.22 12.14
CA VAL A 227 -10.41 1.05 13.35
C VAL A 227 -9.63 2.33 13.66
N ALA A 228 -9.07 2.96 12.60
CA ALA A 228 -8.33 4.21 12.72
C ALA A 228 -8.47 5.03 11.44
N LEU A 229 -8.39 6.34 11.57
CA LEU A 229 -8.38 7.31 10.49
C LEU A 229 -7.41 8.43 10.83
N ALA A 230 -6.47 8.72 9.93
CA ALA A 230 -5.58 9.86 10.03
C ALA A 230 -6.29 11.18 9.65
N GLY A 231 -5.73 12.30 10.07
CA GLY A 231 -6.14 13.62 9.61
C GLY A 231 -5.56 13.98 8.25
N ASN A 232 -5.44 15.29 8.01
CA ASN A 232 -4.91 15.85 6.76
C ASN A 232 -3.49 16.46 6.93
N ASN A 233 -2.73 15.96 7.91
CA ASN A 233 -1.35 16.39 8.17
C ASN A 233 -0.42 15.17 8.17
N GLU A 234 0.91 15.42 8.15
CA GLU A 234 1.88 14.34 8.38
C GLU A 234 1.65 13.72 9.75
N GLU A 235 1.52 12.41 9.76
CA GLU A 235 1.42 11.64 11.01
C GLU A 235 1.78 10.18 10.83
N LEU A 236 2.22 9.56 11.91
CA LEU A 236 2.36 8.11 12.01
C LEU A 236 1.12 7.55 12.72
N LEU A 237 0.14 7.11 11.92
CA LEU A 237 -1.10 6.50 12.42
C LEU A 237 -0.82 5.10 12.93
N ILE A 238 -1.21 4.80 14.18
CA ILE A 238 -1.09 3.46 14.77
C ILE A 238 -2.47 2.86 14.95
N ALA A 239 -2.62 1.59 14.56
CA ALA A 239 -3.84 0.82 14.74
C ALA A 239 -3.56 -0.60 15.23
N GLU A 240 -4.51 -1.20 15.93
CA GLU A 240 -4.48 -2.62 16.32
C GLU A 240 -5.54 -3.39 15.55
N ILE A 241 -5.16 -4.50 14.93
CA ILE A 241 -6.03 -5.40 14.17
C ILE A 241 -5.78 -6.85 14.57
N ASP A 242 -6.81 -7.67 14.43
CA ASP A 242 -6.74 -9.11 14.72
C ASP A 242 -6.79 -9.90 13.41
N LEU A 243 -5.63 -10.42 12.98
CA LEU A 243 -5.53 -11.13 11.71
C LEU A 243 -6.25 -12.49 11.74
N PRO A 244 -6.03 -13.37 12.74
CA PRO A 244 -6.74 -14.63 12.85
C PRO A 244 -8.27 -14.53 12.83
N GLU A 245 -8.84 -13.46 13.39
CA GLU A 245 -10.29 -13.26 13.40
C GLU A 245 -10.86 -13.01 11.99
N ALA A 246 -10.08 -12.48 11.05
CA ALA A 246 -10.49 -12.34 9.66
C ALA A 246 -10.78 -13.71 9.02
N THR A 247 -9.92 -14.70 9.26
CA THR A 247 -10.12 -16.08 8.78
C THR A 247 -11.36 -16.70 9.41
N LYS A 248 -11.54 -16.61 10.74
CA LYS A 248 -12.73 -17.13 11.43
C LYS A 248 -14.02 -16.44 10.95
N ALA A 249 -13.99 -15.13 10.74
CA ALA A 249 -15.13 -14.39 10.22
C ALA A 249 -15.52 -14.86 8.80
N ARG A 250 -14.52 -15.18 7.95
CA ARG A 250 -14.74 -15.70 6.60
C ARG A 250 -15.41 -17.07 6.61
N GLU A 251 -15.07 -17.92 7.57
CA GLU A 251 -15.73 -19.23 7.78
C GLU A 251 -17.19 -19.07 8.25
N GLN A 252 -17.42 -18.12 9.16
CA GLN A 252 -18.76 -17.85 9.71
C GLN A 252 -19.68 -17.09 8.73
N LYS A 253 -19.10 -16.23 7.87
CA LYS A 253 -19.80 -15.45 6.84
C LYS A 253 -19.42 -16.00 5.45
N PRO A 254 -20.10 -17.02 4.93
CA PRO A 254 -19.64 -17.77 3.76
C PRO A 254 -19.87 -17.01 2.43
N TYR A 255 -19.74 -15.68 2.40
CA TYR A 255 -19.95 -14.87 1.19
C TYR A 255 -19.02 -15.25 0.05
N THR A 256 -17.80 -15.63 0.37
CA THR A 256 -16.81 -16.01 -0.63
C THR A 256 -17.01 -17.43 -1.15
N SER A 257 -17.38 -18.38 -0.28
CA SER A 257 -17.56 -19.81 -0.64
C SER A 257 -18.90 -20.11 -1.36
N LEU A 258 -19.91 -19.25 -1.18
CA LEU A 258 -21.21 -19.39 -1.84
C LEU A 258 -21.29 -18.71 -3.22
N ARG A 259 -20.15 -18.22 -3.74
CA ARG A 259 -20.11 -17.59 -5.07
C ARG A 259 -20.45 -18.59 -6.17
N ARG A 260 -21.26 -18.16 -7.10
CA ARG A 260 -21.65 -18.92 -8.29
C ARG A 260 -20.69 -18.58 -9.43
N THR A 261 -19.44 -19.07 -9.32
CA THR A 261 -18.35 -18.77 -10.28
C THR A 261 -18.62 -19.28 -11.69
N ASP A 262 -19.59 -20.19 -11.84
CA ASP A 262 -20.12 -20.68 -13.10
C ASP A 262 -20.97 -19.63 -13.86
N LEU A 263 -21.36 -18.55 -13.20
CA LEU A 263 -22.23 -17.49 -13.75
C LEU A 263 -21.52 -16.14 -13.94
N TYR A 264 -20.27 -16.03 -13.53
CA TYR A 264 -19.49 -14.78 -13.67
C TYR A 264 -18.61 -14.83 -14.92
N VAL A 265 -18.38 -13.65 -15.54
CA VAL A 265 -17.45 -13.49 -16.66
C VAL A 265 -16.02 -13.43 -16.16
#